data_cc149a62b227bbd598a37338ff7befd9
#
_entry.id   cc149a62b227bbd598a37338ff7befd9
#
_cell.length_a   1.000
_cell.length_b   1.000
_cell.length_c   1.000
_cell.angle_alpha   90.00
_cell.angle_beta   90.00
_cell.angle_gamma   90.00
#
_symmetry.space_group_name_H-M   'P 1'
#
loop_
_entity.id
_entity.type
_entity.pdbx_description
1 polymer ?
#
loop_
_entity_poly.entity_id
_entity_poly.type
_entity_poly.pdbx_seq_one_letter_code
_entity_poly.pdbx_strand_id
1 'polypeptide(L)'
;LYRFLFRLPEELEEGILKPFIWLGPLFWLVGTKENRPIFSSLGFNRKNILSSCYWGIGLGAILTFEGLLINYLKYGSFSFISTPYESTGAFLIAFGLSLVTAFCEEVAFRGFMLNRLAETLKEKKVSNLLTSFCFTLIHFPAAFFVYHYPFPQLVIYFFLIFLASLVAGFSFFKNKNILAPVLVHLFWWWPIILFR
;
A
#
# COMPACT_ATOMS: atom_id res chain seq x y z
N LEU A 1 -9.07 -8.09 -9.22
CA LEU A 1 -9.38 -9.11 -10.25
C LEU A 1 -10.84 -9.52 -10.21
N TYR A 2 -11.41 -9.82 -9.02
CA TYR A 2 -12.81 -10.25 -8.88
C TYR A 2 -13.82 -9.13 -9.17
N ARG A 3 -13.46 -7.86 -8.94
CA ARG A 3 -14.28 -6.70 -9.32
C ARG A 3 -14.66 -6.74 -10.80
N PHE A 4 -13.71 -7.13 -11.68
CA PHE A 4 -13.96 -7.27 -13.11
C PHE A 4 -14.76 -8.52 -13.46
N LEU A 5 -14.50 -9.62 -12.75
CA LEU A 5 -15.20 -10.89 -12.99
C LEU A 5 -16.65 -10.84 -12.51
N PHE A 6 -16.92 -10.20 -11.36
CA PHE A 6 -18.22 -10.25 -10.70
C PHE A 6 -18.96 -8.90 -10.64
N ARG A 7 -18.35 -7.80 -11.15
CA ARG A 7 -18.91 -6.43 -11.13
C ARG A 7 -19.39 -5.99 -9.75
N LEU A 8 -18.60 -6.27 -8.72
CA LEU A 8 -18.94 -5.97 -7.34
C LEU A 8 -18.85 -4.46 -7.04
N PRO A 9 -19.69 -3.93 -6.15
CA PRO A 9 -19.50 -2.60 -5.59
C PRO A 9 -18.14 -2.46 -4.90
N GLU A 10 -17.54 -1.29 -4.98
CA GLU A 10 -16.20 -1.02 -4.45
C GLU A 10 -16.15 -1.22 -2.93
N GLU A 11 -17.19 -0.78 -2.24
CA GLU A 11 -17.32 -0.91 -0.78
C GLU A 11 -17.33 -2.38 -0.33
N LEU A 12 -17.97 -3.26 -1.10
CA LEU A 12 -17.99 -4.68 -0.82
C LEU A 12 -16.63 -5.32 -1.08
N GLU A 13 -16.00 -4.98 -2.21
CA GLU A 13 -14.71 -5.55 -2.59
C GLU A 13 -13.60 -5.10 -1.65
N GLU A 14 -13.39 -3.78 -1.51
CA GLU A 14 -12.28 -3.24 -0.73
C GLU A 14 -12.55 -3.27 0.79
N GLY A 15 -13.81 -3.07 1.21
CA GLY A 15 -14.17 -3.01 2.62
C GLY A 15 -14.35 -4.37 3.29
N ILE A 16 -14.78 -5.40 2.57
CA ILE A 16 -15.13 -6.71 3.13
C ILE A 16 -14.30 -7.84 2.52
N LEU A 17 -14.38 -8.02 1.18
CA LEU A 17 -13.76 -9.18 0.54
C LEU A 17 -12.23 -9.14 0.62
N LYS A 18 -11.63 -7.99 0.39
CA LYS A 18 -10.17 -7.84 0.43
C LYS A 18 -9.60 -8.14 1.83
N PRO A 19 -10.10 -7.55 2.94
CA PRO A 19 -9.69 -7.95 4.29
C PRO A 19 -9.84 -9.43 4.54
N PHE A 20 -10.97 -10.01 4.17
CA PHE A 20 -11.22 -11.42 4.42
C PHE A 20 -10.29 -12.34 3.63
N ILE A 21 -10.11 -12.08 2.32
CA ILE A 21 -9.27 -12.90 1.44
C ILE A 21 -7.77 -12.73 1.73
N TRP A 22 -7.33 -11.54 2.10
CA TRP A 22 -5.92 -11.26 2.35
C TRP A 22 -5.48 -11.58 3.77
N LEU A 23 -6.26 -11.15 4.76
CA LEU A 23 -5.87 -11.30 6.17
C LEU A 23 -6.34 -12.62 6.77
N GLY A 24 -7.47 -13.17 6.34
CA GLY A 24 -8.01 -14.42 6.87
C GLY A 24 -7.03 -15.59 6.77
N PRO A 25 -6.58 -15.97 5.56
CA PRO A 25 -5.60 -17.03 5.38
C PRO A 25 -4.27 -16.74 6.06
N LEU A 26 -3.85 -15.46 6.07
CA LEU A 26 -2.61 -15.05 6.71
C LEU A 26 -2.67 -15.20 8.23
N PHE A 27 -3.74 -14.77 8.87
CA PHE A 27 -3.93 -14.94 10.31
C PHE A 27 -4.05 -16.42 10.70
N TRP A 28 -4.75 -17.21 9.90
CA TRP A 28 -4.80 -18.65 10.08
C TRP A 28 -3.41 -19.29 9.99
N LEU A 29 -2.61 -18.94 8.97
CA LEU A 29 -1.26 -19.46 8.79
C LEU A 29 -0.35 -19.12 9.98
N VAL A 30 -0.32 -17.85 10.39
CA VAL A 30 0.52 -17.37 11.48
C VAL A 30 0.10 -18.00 12.82
N GLY A 31 -1.21 -18.05 13.09
CA GLY A 31 -1.72 -18.56 14.37
C GLY A 31 -1.63 -20.07 14.50
N THR A 32 -1.89 -20.82 13.42
CA THR A 32 -2.01 -22.29 13.49
C THR A 32 -0.76 -23.03 13.00
N LYS A 33 -0.13 -22.59 11.92
CA LYS A 33 1.03 -23.26 11.34
C LYS A 33 2.34 -22.77 11.89
N GLU A 34 2.49 -21.46 12.10
CA GLU A 34 3.69 -20.90 12.69
C GLU A 34 3.67 -20.92 14.23
N ASN A 35 2.49 -21.08 14.85
CA ASN A 35 2.32 -21.00 16.31
C ASN A 35 2.87 -19.68 16.89
N ARG A 36 2.68 -18.57 16.19
CA ARG A 36 3.15 -17.24 16.63
C ARG A 36 2.00 -16.36 17.07
N PRO A 37 2.23 -15.43 18.01
CA PRO A 37 1.22 -14.43 18.35
C PRO A 37 0.98 -13.54 17.12
N ILE A 38 -0.26 -13.60 16.56
CA ILE A 38 -0.63 -13.03 15.27
C ILE A 38 -0.22 -11.55 15.21
N PHE A 39 -0.75 -10.73 16.11
CA PHE A 39 -0.58 -9.28 16.02
C PHE A 39 0.87 -8.84 16.15
N SER A 40 1.58 -9.29 17.19
CA SER A 40 2.96 -8.86 17.43
C SER A 40 3.91 -9.34 16.32
N SER A 41 3.69 -10.53 15.76
CA SER A 41 4.53 -11.09 14.70
C SER A 41 4.33 -10.41 13.34
N LEU A 42 3.20 -9.71 13.17
CA LEU A 42 2.87 -8.93 11.98
C LEU A 42 3.17 -7.43 12.13
N GLY A 43 3.83 -7.04 13.21
CA GLY A 43 4.24 -5.65 13.42
C GLY A 43 3.17 -4.77 14.06
N PHE A 44 2.12 -5.35 14.65
CA PHE A 44 1.19 -4.60 15.49
C PHE A 44 1.83 -4.38 16.87
N ASN A 45 2.45 -3.24 17.05
CA ASN A 45 3.18 -2.93 18.25
C ASN A 45 2.76 -1.55 18.78
N ARG A 46 2.41 -1.47 20.07
CA ARG A 46 2.11 -0.18 20.72
C ARG A 46 3.36 0.66 21.00
N LYS A 47 4.55 0.04 20.93
CA LYS A 47 5.81 0.77 21.00
C LYS A 47 6.07 1.51 19.68
N ASN A 48 6.78 2.61 19.75
CA ASN A 48 7.22 3.38 18.58
C ASN A 48 6.08 3.99 17.73
N ILE A 49 4.85 4.16 18.26
CA ILE A 49 3.74 4.76 17.52
C ILE A 49 4.11 6.17 17.03
N LEU A 50 4.63 7.04 17.89
CA LEU A 50 5.03 8.40 17.52
C LEU A 50 6.14 8.39 16.47
N SER A 51 7.14 7.52 16.61
CA SER A 51 8.18 7.34 15.61
C SER A 51 7.61 6.82 14.29
N SER A 52 6.63 5.92 14.35
CA SER A 52 5.95 5.39 13.17
C SER A 52 5.15 6.47 12.45
N CYS A 53 4.45 7.33 13.19
CA CYS A 53 3.75 8.49 12.61
C CYS A 53 4.76 9.45 11.96
N TYR A 54 5.84 9.80 12.65
CA TYR A 54 6.87 10.69 12.12
C TYR A 54 7.47 10.15 10.80
N TRP A 55 7.95 8.92 10.81
CA TRP A 55 8.54 8.30 9.60
C TRP A 55 7.51 8.05 8.51
N GLY A 56 6.30 7.59 8.88
CA GLY A 56 5.24 7.31 7.93
C GLY A 56 4.75 8.57 7.22
N ILE A 57 4.46 9.63 7.96
CA ILE A 57 4.01 10.92 7.41
C ILE A 57 5.16 11.61 6.65
N GLY A 58 6.36 11.63 7.22
CA GLY A 58 7.51 12.30 6.60
C GLY A 58 7.91 11.68 5.26
N LEU A 59 8.04 10.36 5.21
CA LEU A 59 8.35 9.65 3.97
C LEU A 59 7.18 9.68 2.98
N GLY A 60 5.94 9.55 3.48
CA GLY A 60 4.75 9.69 2.67
C GLY A 60 4.63 11.07 2.03
N ALA A 61 4.95 12.14 2.77
CA ALA A 61 4.94 13.51 2.24
C ALA A 61 6.01 13.70 1.14
N ILE A 62 7.19 13.10 1.28
CA ILE A 62 8.21 13.13 0.22
C ILE A 62 7.69 12.46 -1.05
N LEU A 63 7.09 11.29 -0.93
CA LEU A 63 6.50 10.59 -2.06
C LEU A 63 5.26 11.31 -2.63
N THR A 64 4.48 11.97 -1.79
CA THR A 64 3.40 12.89 -2.20
C THR A 64 3.95 13.99 -3.11
N PHE A 65 5.00 14.66 -2.66
CA PHE A 65 5.62 15.75 -3.43
C PHE A 65 6.15 15.26 -4.78
N GLU A 66 6.77 14.09 -4.81
CA GLU A 66 7.22 13.45 -6.05
C GLU A 66 6.04 13.19 -7.00
N GLY A 67 4.95 12.58 -6.51
CA GLY A 67 3.76 12.32 -7.31
C GLY A 67 3.08 13.60 -7.82
N LEU A 68 2.99 14.65 -7.00
CA LEU A 68 2.47 15.96 -7.41
C LEU A 68 3.35 16.62 -8.48
N LEU A 69 4.67 16.51 -8.36
CA LEU A 69 5.61 17.04 -9.35
C LEU A 69 5.44 16.31 -10.70
N ILE A 70 5.31 14.99 -10.68
CA ILE A 70 5.07 14.21 -11.91
C ILE A 70 3.74 14.61 -12.56
N ASN A 71 2.68 14.79 -11.76
CA ASN A 71 1.39 15.26 -12.27
C ASN A 71 1.51 16.67 -12.88
N TYR A 72 2.21 17.58 -12.22
CA TYR A 72 2.45 18.91 -12.76
C TYR A 72 3.22 18.86 -14.10
N LEU A 73 4.28 18.07 -14.16
CA LEU A 73 5.07 17.91 -15.40
C LEU A 73 4.24 17.30 -16.53
N LYS A 74 3.28 16.44 -16.20
CA LYS A 74 2.40 15.78 -17.18
C LYS A 74 1.28 16.68 -17.69
N TYR A 75 0.65 17.47 -16.80
CA TYR A 75 -0.56 18.24 -17.11
C TYR A 75 -0.33 19.76 -17.20
N GLY A 76 0.82 20.26 -16.80
CA GLY A 76 1.19 21.68 -16.86
C GLY A 76 0.48 22.57 -15.83
N SER A 77 -0.34 21.99 -14.97
CA SER A 77 -1.11 22.73 -13.94
C SER A 77 -1.40 21.87 -12.73
N PHE A 78 -1.63 22.52 -11.58
CA PHE A 78 -2.24 21.88 -10.44
C PHE A 78 -3.75 22.18 -10.48
N SER A 79 -4.54 21.16 -10.74
CA SER A 79 -6.00 21.29 -10.62
C SER A 79 -6.53 20.23 -9.67
N PHE A 80 -7.51 20.62 -8.84
CA PHE A 80 -8.33 19.62 -8.17
C PHE A 80 -9.17 18.94 -9.24
N ILE A 81 -9.12 17.63 -9.29
CA ILE A 81 -10.10 16.92 -10.08
C ILE A 81 -11.43 17.17 -9.40
N SER A 82 -12.40 17.72 -10.16
CA SER A 82 -13.81 17.60 -9.81
C SER A 82 -14.17 16.12 -9.90
N THR A 83 -13.83 15.39 -8.88
CA THR A 83 -14.00 13.94 -8.81
C THR A 83 -15.33 13.59 -8.19
N PRO A 84 -15.74 12.32 -8.24
CA PRO A 84 -16.98 11.83 -7.64
C PRO A 84 -17.14 12.10 -6.15
N TYR A 85 -16.20 12.80 -5.51
CA TYR A 85 -16.30 13.21 -4.11
C TYR A 85 -17.09 14.54 -3.94
N GLU A 86 -18.24 14.63 -4.58
CA GLU A 86 -19.13 15.80 -4.51
C GLU A 86 -19.68 16.06 -3.10
N SER A 87 -19.54 15.09 -2.19
CA SER A 87 -19.94 15.24 -0.80
C SER A 87 -18.84 14.82 0.17
N THR A 88 -18.83 15.43 1.36
CA THR A 88 -17.94 15.01 2.47
C THR A 88 -18.11 13.53 2.82
N GLY A 89 -19.33 12.98 2.71
CA GLY A 89 -19.61 11.58 2.96
C GLY A 89 -18.89 10.67 1.95
N ALA A 90 -18.98 10.97 0.66
CA ALA A 90 -18.29 10.20 -0.38
C ALA A 90 -16.77 10.23 -0.20
N PHE A 91 -16.21 11.40 0.15
CA PHE A 91 -14.78 11.56 0.46
C PHE A 91 -14.36 10.67 1.64
N LEU A 92 -15.11 10.68 2.75
CA LEU A 92 -14.81 9.89 3.94
C LEU A 92 -14.88 8.38 3.66
N ILE A 93 -15.87 7.95 2.87
CA ILE A 93 -15.97 6.54 2.45
C ILE A 93 -14.75 6.14 1.62
N ALA A 94 -14.39 6.91 0.62
CA ALA A 94 -13.24 6.61 -0.23
C ALA A 94 -11.92 6.63 0.56
N PHE A 95 -11.76 7.57 1.50
CA PHE A 95 -10.62 7.59 2.42
C PHE A 95 -10.57 6.34 3.30
N GLY A 96 -11.72 5.94 3.87
CA GLY A 96 -11.81 4.73 4.68
C GLY A 96 -11.46 3.48 3.89
N LEU A 97 -11.97 3.33 2.66
CA LEU A 97 -11.66 2.20 1.78
C LEU A 97 -10.16 2.16 1.41
N SER A 98 -9.57 3.31 1.09
CA SER A 98 -8.13 3.40 0.81
C SER A 98 -7.27 3.03 2.02
N LEU A 99 -7.71 3.42 3.22
CA LEU A 99 -7.03 3.04 4.46
C LEU A 99 -7.10 1.52 4.69
N VAL A 100 -8.27 0.92 4.49
CA VAL A 100 -8.44 -0.55 4.62
C VAL A 100 -7.59 -1.27 3.59
N THR A 101 -7.57 -0.80 2.35
CA THR A 101 -6.73 -1.34 1.27
C THR A 101 -5.25 -1.28 1.62
N ALA A 102 -4.73 -0.09 1.97
CA ALA A 102 -3.35 0.09 2.39
C ALA A 102 -3.01 -0.80 3.59
N PHE A 103 -3.89 -0.88 4.58
CA PHE A 103 -3.70 -1.72 5.74
C PHE A 103 -3.58 -3.21 5.37
N CYS A 104 -4.48 -3.76 4.57
CA CYS A 104 -4.44 -5.16 4.16
C CYS A 104 -3.16 -5.50 3.40
N GLU A 105 -2.78 -4.65 2.46
CA GLU A 105 -1.58 -4.83 1.65
C GLU A 105 -0.31 -4.72 2.49
N GLU A 106 -0.20 -3.73 3.37
CA GLU A 106 0.97 -3.57 4.22
C GLU A 106 1.11 -4.70 5.24
N VAL A 107 0.01 -5.18 5.82
CA VAL A 107 0.05 -6.35 6.72
C VAL A 107 0.54 -7.59 5.99
N ALA A 108 0.07 -7.84 4.77
CA ALA A 108 0.50 -8.98 3.98
C ALA A 108 1.97 -8.87 3.54
N PHE A 109 2.36 -7.72 3.00
CA PHE A 109 3.71 -7.56 2.44
C PHE A 109 4.76 -7.20 3.49
N ARG A 110 4.51 -6.24 4.39
CA ARG A 110 5.50 -5.80 5.39
C ARG A 110 5.38 -6.58 6.68
N GLY A 111 4.17 -6.74 7.16
CA GLY A 111 3.92 -7.50 8.39
C GLY A 111 4.32 -8.97 8.26
N PHE A 112 3.96 -9.61 7.15
CA PHE A 112 4.23 -11.03 6.94
C PHE A 112 5.43 -11.27 6.03
N MET A 113 5.32 -11.03 4.72
CA MET A 113 6.30 -11.45 3.73
C MET A 113 7.70 -10.90 4.01
N LEU A 114 7.83 -9.58 4.19
CA LEU A 114 9.11 -8.93 4.47
C LEU A 114 9.75 -9.43 5.77
N ASN A 115 8.95 -9.60 6.81
CA ASN A 115 9.45 -10.14 8.07
C ASN A 115 9.99 -11.56 7.92
N ARG A 116 9.25 -12.44 7.25
CA ARG A 116 9.67 -13.84 7.06
C ARG A 116 10.88 -13.97 6.15
N LEU A 117 10.94 -13.18 5.07
CA LEU A 117 12.12 -13.11 4.23
C LEU A 117 13.34 -12.61 4.98
N ALA A 118 13.19 -11.58 5.82
CA ALA A 118 14.29 -11.04 6.61
C ALA A 118 14.79 -12.00 7.70
N GLU A 119 13.90 -12.79 8.28
CA GLU A 119 14.25 -13.87 9.22
C GLU A 119 15.04 -15.00 8.53
N THR A 120 14.63 -15.36 7.32
CA THR A 120 15.23 -16.48 6.56
C THR A 120 16.54 -16.07 5.91
N LEU A 121 16.55 -14.97 5.17
CA LEU A 121 17.73 -14.52 4.40
C LEU A 121 18.77 -13.81 5.29
N LYS A 122 18.36 -13.34 6.48
CA LYS A 122 19.19 -12.54 7.41
C LYS A 122 19.73 -11.24 6.78
N GLU A 123 19.20 -10.85 5.64
CA GLU A 123 19.59 -9.71 4.83
C GLU A 123 18.40 -8.78 4.55
N LYS A 124 18.33 -7.66 5.29
CA LYS A 124 17.21 -6.71 5.22
C LYS A 124 17.03 -6.05 3.87
N LYS A 125 18.15 -5.70 3.20
CA LYS A 125 18.11 -5.02 1.89
C LYS A 125 17.55 -5.96 0.82
N VAL A 126 18.05 -7.19 0.75
CA VAL A 126 17.59 -8.20 -0.20
C VAL A 126 16.12 -8.54 0.05
N SER A 127 15.74 -8.73 1.31
CA SER A 127 14.34 -9.00 1.68
C SER A 127 13.41 -7.86 1.24
N ASN A 128 13.83 -6.60 1.40
CA ASN A 128 13.04 -5.45 0.96
C ASN A 128 12.93 -5.39 -0.57
N LEU A 129 14.02 -5.63 -1.29
CA LEU A 129 14.01 -5.69 -2.76
C LEU A 129 13.04 -6.75 -3.27
N LEU A 130 13.13 -7.98 -2.75
CA LEU A 130 12.25 -9.09 -3.15
C LEU A 130 10.78 -8.81 -2.83
N THR A 131 10.50 -8.32 -1.62
CA THR A 131 9.13 -7.96 -1.23
C THR A 131 8.58 -6.85 -2.11
N SER A 132 9.39 -5.83 -2.41
CA SER A 132 8.97 -4.72 -3.27
C SER A 132 8.74 -5.17 -4.72
N PHE A 133 9.53 -6.08 -5.21
CA PHE A 133 9.31 -6.70 -6.51
C PHE A 133 7.99 -7.46 -6.55
N CYS A 134 7.72 -8.32 -5.56
CA CYS A 134 6.46 -9.04 -5.45
C CYS A 134 5.26 -8.09 -5.32
N PHE A 135 5.40 -7.02 -4.52
CA PHE A 135 4.37 -5.99 -4.40
C PHE A 135 4.07 -5.30 -5.74
N THR A 136 5.10 -5.02 -6.52
CA THR A 136 4.93 -4.44 -7.86
C THR A 136 4.21 -5.40 -8.80
N LEU A 137 4.54 -6.70 -8.74
CA LEU A 137 3.92 -7.72 -9.60
C LEU A 137 2.42 -7.86 -9.38
N ILE A 138 1.91 -7.71 -8.17
CA ILE A 138 0.46 -7.79 -7.93
C ILE A 138 -0.34 -6.66 -8.58
N HIS A 139 0.31 -5.55 -8.96
CA HIS A 139 -0.31 -4.45 -9.66
C HIS A 139 -0.38 -4.66 -11.19
N PHE A 140 0.30 -5.71 -11.69
CA PHE A 140 0.33 -6.02 -13.12
C PHE A 140 -1.07 -6.23 -13.73
N PRO A 141 -1.97 -7.03 -13.10
CA PRO A 141 -3.30 -7.23 -13.65
C PRO A 141 -4.11 -5.94 -13.76
N ALA A 142 -4.01 -5.04 -12.78
CA ALA A 142 -4.70 -3.76 -12.83
C ALA A 142 -4.18 -2.86 -13.97
N ALA A 143 -2.85 -2.79 -14.11
CA ALA A 143 -2.22 -1.97 -15.16
C ALA A 143 -2.60 -2.41 -16.56
N PHE A 144 -2.66 -3.73 -16.81
CA PHE A 144 -2.96 -4.29 -18.14
C PHE A 144 -4.44 -4.38 -18.45
N PHE A 145 -5.25 -4.90 -17.52
CA PHE A 145 -6.64 -5.25 -17.80
C PHE A 145 -7.63 -4.16 -17.38
N VAL A 146 -7.19 -3.19 -16.58
CA VAL A 146 -8.05 -2.11 -16.09
C VAL A 146 -7.68 -0.78 -16.67
N TYR A 147 -6.42 -0.38 -16.48
CA TYR A 147 -5.95 0.93 -16.91
C TYR A 147 -5.51 0.97 -18.37
N HIS A 148 -5.22 -0.20 -18.98
CA HIS A 148 -4.75 -0.33 -20.35
C HIS A 148 -3.59 0.63 -20.67
N TYR A 149 -2.63 0.77 -19.72
CA TYR A 149 -1.52 1.69 -19.89
C TYR A 149 -0.65 1.31 -21.09
N PRO A 150 -0.29 2.25 -21.99
CA PRO A 150 0.71 2.02 -23.01
C PRO A 150 2.08 1.78 -22.40
N PHE A 151 2.97 1.11 -23.11
CA PHE A 151 4.26 0.63 -22.61
C PHE A 151 5.08 1.66 -21.83
N PRO A 152 5.28 2.93 -22.31
CA PRO A 152 6.04 3.91 -21.52
C PRO A 152 5.40 4.24 -20.17
N GLN A 153 4.07 4.31 -20.12
CA GLN A 153 3.34 4.57 -18.85
C GLN A 153 3.41 3.38 -17.90
N LEU A 154 3.41 2.14 -18.42
CA LEU A 154 3.60 0.93 -17.63
C LEU A 154 4.95 0.93 -16.89
N VAL A 155 6.03 1.28 -17.61
CA VAL A 155 7.37 1.33 -17.02
C VAL A 155 7.41 2.34 -15.88
N ILE A 156 6.89 3.55 -16.09
CA ILE A 156 6.84 4.59 -15.07
C ILE A 156 5.97 4.13 -13.88
N TYR A 157 4.79 3.59 -14.14
CA TYR A 157 3.86 3.12 -13.12
C TYR A 157 4.50 2.06 -12.22
N PHE A 158 5.13 1.03 -12.80
CA PHE A 158 5.79 -0.01 -12.02
C PHE A 158 7.03 0.50 -11.28
N PHE A 159 7.80 1.39 -11.89
CA PHE A 159 8.94 2.01 -11.23
C PHE A 159 8.53 2.79 -9.98
N LEU A 160 7.47 3.59 -10.07
CA LEU A 160 6.96 4.38 -8.94
C LEU A 160 6.41 3.49 -7.82
N ILE A 161 5.64 2.44 -8.15
CA ILE A 161 5.16 1.46 -7.18
C ILE A 161 6.34 0.77 -6.48
N PHE A 162 7.35 0.38 -7.25
CA PHE A 162 8.54 -0.27 -6.70
C PHE A 162 9.29 0.64 -5.72
N LEU A 163 9.50 1.92 -6.07
CA LEU A 163 10.11 2.90 -5.18
C LEU A 163 9.29 3.13 -3.91
N ALA A 164 7.99 3.36 -4.04
CA ALA A 164 7.10 3.53 -2.88
C ALA A 164 7.13 2.29 -1.97
N SER A 165 7.16 1.11 -2.57
CA SER A 165 7.28 -0.16 -1.85
C SER A 165 8.61 -0.29 -1.10
N LEU A 166 9.73 0.11 -1.70
CA LEU A 166 11.04 0.13 -1.01
C LEU A 166 11.03 1.06 0.21
N VAL A 167 10.44 2.24 0.06
CA VAL A 167 10.31 3.23 1.14
C VAL A 167 9.41 2.69 2.27
N ALA A 168 8.30 2.05 1.93
CA ALA A 168 7.42 1.42 2.91
C ALA A 168 8.13 0.30 3.69
N GLY A 169 8.89 -0.56 3.01
CA GLY A 169 9.70 -1.60 3.65
C GLY A 169 10.82 -1.03 4.54
N PHE A 170 11.48 0.04 4.11
CA PHE A 170 12.45 0.77 4.95
C PHE A 170 11.78 1.32 6.22
N SER A 171 10.62 1.98 6.10
CA SER A 171 9.87 2.52 7.23
C SER A 171 9.48 1.44 8.25
N PHE A 172 9.09 0.26 7.76
CA PHE A 172 8.78 -0.91 8.59
C PHE A 172 10.01 -1.40 9.36
N PHE A 173 11.15 -1.57 8.70
CA PHE A 173 12.37 -2.00 9.38
C PHE A 173 12.88 -1.01 10.42
N LYS A 174 12.68 0.29 10.18
CA LYS A 174 13.07 1.36 11.10
C LYS A 174 12.26 1.33 12.39
N ASN A 175 10.96 1.09 12.29
CA ASN A 175 10.01 1.25 13.40
C ASN A 175 9.55 -0.10 14.00
N LYS A 176 9.66 -1.18 13.25
CA LYS A 176 9.07 -2.49 13.60
C LYS A 176 7.58 -2.38 13.96
N ASN A 177 6.88 -1.52 13.24
CA ASN A 177 5.48 -1.22 13.45
C ASN A 177 4.80 -1.02 12.09
N ILE A 178 3.66 -1.68 11.90
CA ILE A 178 2.90 -1.66 10.65
C ILE A 178 2.31 -0.28 10.33
N LEU A 179 2.12 0.57 11.33
CA LEU A 179 1.56 1.91 11.15
C LEU A 179 2.43 2.77 10.20
N ALA A 180 3.75 2.65 10.29
CA ALA A 180 4.64 3.45 9.45
C ALA A 180 4.45 3.17 7.94
N PRO A 181 4.53 1.92 7.45
CA PRO A 181 4.29 1.66 6.02
C PRO A 181 2.84 1.93 5.59
N VAL A 182 1.84 1.71 6.44
CA VAL A 182 0.44 2.08 6.12
C VAL A 182 0.32 3.57 5.87
N LEU A 183 0.94 4.41 6.69
CA LEU A 183 0.94 5.87 6.48
C LEU A 183 1.72 6.28 5.23
N VAL A 184 2.90 5.68 4.97
CA VAL A 184 3.64 5.90 3.72
C VAL A 184 2.76 5.62 2.51
N HIS A 185 2.10 4.47 2.49
CA HIS A 185 1.23 4.03 1.40
C HIS A 185 0.04 4.98 1.21
N LEU A 186 -0.65 5.33 2.30
CA LEU A 186 -1.80 6.21 2.27
C LEU A 186 -1.45 7.60 1.77
N PHE A 187 -0.38 8.23 2.29
CA PHE A 187 0.05 9.57 1.90
C PHE A 187 0.65 9.61 0.50
N TRP A 188 1.24 8.54 0.00
CA TRP A 188 1.70 8.46 -1.38
C TRP A 188 0.53 8.42 -2.37
N TRP A 189 -0.49 7.63 -2.08
CA TRP A 189 -1.61 7.37 -3.01
C TRP A 189 -2.62 8.51 -3.09
N TRP A 190 -3.03 9.04 -1.95
CA TRP A 190 -4.13 10.02 -1.87
C TRP A 190 -3.90 11.32 -2.64
N PRO A 191 -2.76 12.00 -2.52
CA PRO A 191 -2.54 13.25 -3.23
C PRO A 191 -2.48 13.07 -4.75
N ILE A 192 -2.00 11.92 -5.22
CA ILE A 192 -1.95 11.62 -6.66
C ILE A 192 -3.35 11.51 -7.24
N ILE A 193 -4.32 11.03 -6.46
CA ILE A 193 -5.73 10.95 -6.88
C ILE A 193 -6.40 12.32 -6.87
N LEU A 194 -6.12 13.13 -5.87
CA LEU A 194 -6.81 14.41 -5.66
C LEU A 194 -6.32 15.54 -6.56
N PHE A 195 -5.09 15.47 -7.04
CA PHE A 195 -4.47 16.53 -7.84
C PHE A 195 -4.04 15.98 -9.20
N ARG A 196 -4.64 16.51 -10.25
CA ARG A 196 -4.23 16.34 -11.65
C ARG A 196 -3.79 17.64 -12.26
#